data_22e7e97b8576a785147bb034ddb9a9f1
#
_entry.id   22e7e97b8576a785147bb034ddb9a9f1
#
_cell.length_a   1.000
_cell.length_b   1.000
_cell.length_c   1.000
_cell.angle_alpha   90.00
_cell.angle_beta   90.00
_cell.angle_gamma   90.00
#
_symmetry.space_group_name_H-M   'P 1'
#
loop_
_entity.id
_entity.type
_entity.pdbx_description
1 polymer ?
#
loop_
_entity_poly.entity_id
_entity_poly.type
_entity_poly.pdbx_seq_one_letter_code
_entity_poly.pdbx_strand_id
1 'polypeptide(L)'
;MKLFLLILNAACLLLASQTTQARHAEILIDAENGNVLHNIEAAQSWYPASLTKMMTLYMTFDALNNGEIHLHDTMHTSHHASRQPQSRLGLHFNERITVEEAILAIVTRSANDASVVLAEHLAVTEDNFAIRMTAKAHSIGMYNSYFMNATGLPNDWQVTTARDLALLAFKLQHNFHDYYHYFGAHNFIFKGREMFGINRFTATYDGAEGMKTGFTCNSGYNLVSSASRNGKHFIGVILGGRTSNERYNLMTNQMDHGFANDYNVTTNIGTMPTNSAGLPPHQLDCASGGASHHDASKGYHQHHTKHLNKTKAHQRKHKKHH
;
A
#
# COMPACT_ATOMS: atom_id res chain seq x y z
N MET A 1 -15.55 -9.57 -56.91
CA MET A 1 -14.18 -9.39 -56.44
C MET A 1 -13.98 -8.12 -55.59
N LYS A 2 -14.38 -6.93 -56.00
CA LYS A 2 -14.23 -5.70 -55.26
C LYS A 2 -15.00 -5.64 -53.92
N LEU A 3 -16.21 -6.22 -53.86
CA LEU A 3 -17.02 -6.24 -52.66
C LEU A 3 -16.42 -7.20 -51.58
N PHE A 4 -15.83 -8.32 -52.00
CA PHE A 4 -15.17 -9.26 -51.12
C PHE A 4 -13.90 -8.68 -50.46
N LEU A 5 -13.13 -7.86 -51.23
CA LEU A 5 -11.96 -7.16 -50.70
C LEU A 5 -12.34 -6.06 -49.71
N LEU A 6 -13.48 -5.39 -49.88
CA LEU A 6 -14.00 -4.37 -48.94
C LEU A 6 -14.45 -4.99 -47.64
N ILE A 7 -15.10 -6.14 -47.67
CA ILE A 7 -15.53 -6.88 -46.46
C ILE A 7 -14.32 -7.44 -45.71
N LEU A 8 -13.30 -7.93 -46.41
CA LEU A 8 -12.07 -8.44 -45.78
C LEU A 8 -11.26 -7.31 -45.10
N ASN A 9 -11.19 -6.09 -45.69
CA ASN A 9 -10.56 -4.94 -45.08
C ASN A 9 -11.34 -4.41 -43.85
N ALA A 10 -12.68 -4.44 -43.89
CA ALA A 10 -13.51 -4.04 -42.76
C ALA A 10 -13.37 -5.04 -41.58
N ALA A 11 -13.26 -6.32 -41.84
CA ALA A 11 -13.03 -7.35 -40.84
C ALA A 11 -11.62 -7.26 -40.20
N CYS A 12 -10.58 -6.89 -40.97
CA CYS A 12 -9.24 -6.65 -40.42
C CYS A 12 -9.17 -5.39 -39.52
N LEU A 13 -9.95 -4.35 -39.83
CA LEU A 13 -10.02 -3.14 -39.01
C LEU A 13 -10.79 -3.34 -37.68
N LEU A 14 -11.74 -4.30 -37.64
CA LEU A 14 -12.45 -4.67 -36.42
C LEU A 14 -11.63 -5.55 -35.46
N LEU A 15 -10.60 -6.25 -35.97
CA LEU A 15 -9.69 -7.08 -35.14
C LEU A 15 -8.54 -6.26 -34.49
N ALA A 16 -8.34 -5.00 -34.89
CA ALA A 16 -7.23 -4.19 -34.41
C ALA A 16 -7.52 -3.40 -33.11
N SER A 17 -8.74 -3.44 -32.60
CA SER A 17 -9.07 -2.80 -31.32
C SER A 17 -8.94 -3.79 -30.13
N GLN A 18 -7.79 -4.46 -30.01
CA GLN A 18 -7.40 -5.00 -28.73
C GLN A 18 -6.99 -3.82 -27.87
N THR A 19 -7.86 -3.42 -26.97
CA THR A 19 -7.45 -2.54 -25.86
C THR A 19 -6.33 -3.25 -25.13
N THR A 20 -5.08 -2.78 -25.33
CA THR A 20 -3.96 -3.23 -24.52
C THR A 20 -4.28 -2.84 -23.10
N GLN A 21 -4.78 -3.77 -22.32
CA GLN A 21 -5.02 -3.55 -20.89
C GLN A 21 -3.69 -3.15 -20.25
N ALA A 22 -3.67 -2.02 -19.57
CA ALA A 22 -2.46 -1.52 -18.94
C ALA A 22 -1.89 -2.57 -17.99
N ARG A 23 -0.58 -2.79 -18.05
CA ARG A 23 0.12 -3.78 -17.21
C ARG A 23 0.18 -3.36 -15.74
N HIS A 24 -0.02 -2.08 -15.45
CA HIS A 24 -0.01 -1.47 -14.11
C HIS A 24 -0.79 -0.15 -14.17
N ALA A 25 -1.21 0.34 -13.00
CA ALA A 25 -1.77 1.66 -12.86
C ALA A 25 -0.88 2.51 -11.96
N GLU A 26 -0.73 3.79 -12.32
CA GLU A 26 0.12 4.74 -11.60
C GLU A 26 -0.59 6.08 -11.39
N ILE A 27 -0.23 6.75 -10.30
CA ILE A 27 -0.54 8.16 -10.10
C ILE A 27 0.49 8.81 -9.19
N LEU A 28 0.89 10.05 -9.49
CA LEU A 28 1.67 10.93 -8.64
C LEU A 28 0.89 12.21 -8.41
N ILE A 29 0.77 12.59 -7.15
CA ILE A 29 0.14 13.85 -6.76
C ILE A 29 1.08 14.69 -5.89
N ASP A 30 0.91 15.99 -5.97
CA ASP A 30 1.43 16.92 -4.98
C ASP A 30 0.66 16.74 -3.67
N ALA A 31 1.38 16.43 -2.61
CA ALA A 31 0.81 16.09 -1.31
C ALA A 31 0.27 17.31 -0.54
N GLU A 32 0.61 18.54 -0.94
CA GLU A 32 0.14 19.77 -0.29
C GLU A 32 -1.24 20.21 -0.82
N ASN A 33 -1.46 20.07 -2.12
CA ASN A 33 -2.65 20.63 -2.78
C ASN A 33 -3.47 19.62 -3.58
N GLY A 34 -3.00 18.38 -3.72
CA GLY A 34 -3.67 17.30 -4.44
C GLY A 34 -3.62 17.43 -5.97
N ASN A 35 -2.76 18.28 -6.52
CA ASN A 35 -2.57 18.38 -7.97
C ASN A 35 -1.97 17.09 -8.54
N VAL A 36 -2.57 16.55 -9.58
CA VAL A 36 -2.11 15.36 -10.29
C VAL A 36 -1.02 15.75 -11.28
N LEU A 37 0.17 15.20 -11.07
CA LEU A 37 1.36 15.46 -11.89
C LEU A 37 1.54 14.39 -12.97
N HIS A 38 1.23 13.14 -12.64
CA HIS A 38 1.34 12.01 -13.55
C HIS A 38 0.26 10.99 -13.26
N ASN A 39 -0.26 10.33 -14.29
CA ASN A 39 -1.13 9.17 -14.14
C ASN A 39 -1.09 8.25 -15.36
N ILE A 40 -1.19 6.94 -15.11
CA ILE A 40 -1.43 5.90 -16.10
C ILE A 40 -2.56 5.05 -15.57
N GLU A 41 -3.68 4.97 -16.29
CA GLU A 41 -4.84 4.14 -15.93
C GLU A 41 -5.29 4.29 -14.46
N ALA A 42 -5.15 5.50 -13.90
CA ALA A 42 -5.38 5.73 -12.47
C ALA A 42 -6.81 5.45 -12.00
N ALA A 43 -7.79 5.45 -12.93
CA ALA A 43 -9.18 5.09 -12.68
C ALA A 43 -9.48 3.60 -12.93
N GLN A 44 -8.51 2.80 -13.42
CA GLN A 44 -8.69 1.36 -13.63
C GLN A 44 -8.96 0.65 -12.30
N SER A 45 -9.98 -0.20 -12.28
CA SER A 45 -10.29 -1.05 -11.13
C SER A 45 -9.14 -2.04 -10.86
N TRP A 46 -8.76 -2.20 -9.59
CA TRP A 46 -7.65 -3.04 -9.17
C TRP A 46 -7.93 -3.75 -7.84
N TYR A 47 -7.28 -4.88 -7.59
CA TYR A 47 -7.29 -5.51 -6.27
C TYR A 47 -6.29 -4.81 -5.34
N PRO A 48 -6.73 -4.27 -4.19
CA PRO A 48 -5.87 -3.50 -3.30
C PRO A 48 -4.78 -4.34 -2.62
N ALA A 49 -5.02 -5.64 -2.40
CA ALA A 49 -4.21 -6.44 -1.48
C ALA A 49 -4.06 -5.72 -0.13
N SER A 50 -2.89 -5.81 0.51
CA SER A 50 -2.66 -5.18 1.83
C SER A 50 -2.67 -3.64 1.83
N LEU A 51 -2.88 -2.96 0.68
CA LEU A 51 -3.17 -1.52 0.70
C LEU A 51 -4.54 -1.22 1.35
N THR A 52 -5.44 -2.20 1.41
CA THR A 52 -6.68 -2.18 2.22
C THR A 52 -6.43 -1.69 3.65
N LYS A 53 -5.29 -2.07 4.24
CA LYS A 53 -4.92 -1.70 5.60
C LYS A 53 -4.72 -0.19 5.80
N MET A 54 -4.52 0.57 4.73
CA MET A 54 -4.52 2.04 4.81
C MET A 54 -5.92 2.55 5.20
N MET A 55 -7.00 1.91 4.69
CA MET A 55 -8.36 2.25 5.11
C MET A 55 -8.66 1.78 6.53
N THR A 56 -8.13 0.62 6.95
CA THR A 56 -8.19 0.17 8.35
C THR A 56 -7.54 1.19 9.29
N LEU A 57 -6.34 1.69 8.92
CA LEU A 57 -5.66 2.74 9.69
C LEU A 57 -6.42 4.08 9.64
N TYR A 58 -7.02 4.45 8.50
CA TYR A 58 -7.87 5.63 8.41
C TYR A 58 -9.01 5.60 9.44
N MET A 59 -9.74 4.48 9.50
CA MET A 59 -10.82 4.28 10.48
C MET A 59 -10.30 4.30 11.92
N THR A 60 -9.11 3.74 12.16
CA THR A 60 -8.46 3.73 13.48
C THR A 60 -8.07 5.15 13.90
N PHE A 61 -7.46 5.94 13.01
CA PHE A 61 -7.07 7.32 13.28
C PHE A 61 -8.29 8.24 13.44
N ASP A 62 -9.36 7.98 12.69
CA ASP A 62 -10.63 8.67 12.84
C ASP A 62 -11.21 8.46 14.26
N ALA A 63 -11.20 7.23 14.75
CA ALA A 63 -11.66 6.87 16.09
C ALA A 63 -10.75 7.47 17.19
N LEU A 64 -9.42 7.46 17.01
CA LEU A 64 -8.48 8.11 17.92
C LEU A 64 -8.70 9.63 17.97
N ASN A 65 -8.88 10.27 16.81
CA ASN A 65 -9.08 11.72 16.72
C ASN A 65 -10.41 12.17 17.36
N ASN A 66 -11.43 11.30 17.31
CA ASN A 66 -12.71 11.54 17.95
C ASN A 66 -12.74 11.16 19.45
N GLY A 67 -11.67 10.59 20.00
CA GLY A 67 -11.59 10.13 21.39
C GLY A 67 -12.42 8.89 21.69
N GLU A 68 -12.84 8.14 20.64
CA GLU A 68 -13.57 6.87 20.80
C GLU A 68 -12.67 5.76 21.33
N ILE A 69 -11.38 5.80 21.00
CA ILE A 69 -10.33 4.91 21.50
C ILE A 69 -9.06 5.71 21.78
N HIS A 70 -8.12 5.10 22.52
CA HIS A 70 -6.81 5.69 22.85
C HIS A 70 -5.68 4.73 22.45
N LEU A 71 -4.47 5.26 22.21
CA LEU A 71 -3.30 4.46 21.80
C LEU A 71 -2.96 3.32 22.76
N HIS A 72 -3.15 3.54 24.05
CA HIS A 72 -2.85 2.55 25.12
C HIS A 72 -4.03 1.64 25.48
N ASP A 73 -5.18 1.80 24.83
CA ASP A 73 -6.31 0.89 25.04
C ASP A 73 -5.91 -0.52 24.63
N THR A 74 -6.26 -1.48 25.50
CA THR A 74 -5.91 -2.88 25.31
C THR A 74 -7.06 -3.63 24.65
N MET A 75 -6.76 -4.29 23.56
CA MET A 75 -7.69 -5.12 22.79
C MET A 75 -7.37 -6.60 22.96
N HIS A 76 -8.37 -7.47 22.86
CA HIS A 76 -8.24 -8.91 22.93
C HIS A 76 -8.27 -9.55 21.54
N THR A 77 -7.39 -10.52 21.33
CA THR A 77 -7.34 -11.28 20.07
C THR A 77 -8.42 -12.37 20.07
N SER A 78 -9.34 -12.30 19.14
CA SER A 78 -10.38 -13.31 18.93
C SER A 78 -9.83 -14.60 18.33
N HIS A 79 -10.65 -15.65 18.27
CA HIS A 79 -10.34 -16.85 17.49
C HIS A 79 -10.19 -16.54 16.00
N HIS A 80 -10.99 -15.62 15.44
CA HIS A 80 -10.91 -15.22 14.06
C HIS A 80 -9.59 -14.49 13.76
N ALA A 81 -9.23 -13.50 14.56
CA ALA A 81 -7.97 -12.76 14.43
C ALA A 81 -6.74 -13.69 14.56
N SER A 82 -6.72 -14.60 15.56
CA SER A 82 -5.58 -15.50 15.80
C SER A 82 -5.30 -16.51 14.69
N ARG A 83 -6.30 -16.78 13.82
CA ARG A 83 -6.19 -17.72 12.70
C ARG A 83 -5.86 -17.05 11.36
N GLN A 84 -5.67 -15.73 11.37
CA GLN A 84 -5.37 -15.02 10.12
C GLN A 84 -4.09 -15.56 9.46
N PRO A 85 -4.09 -15.72 8.11
CA PRO A 85 -2.91 -16.17 7.38
C PRO A 85 -1.83 -15.07 7.35
N GLN A 86 -0.64 -15.44 6.88
CA GLN A 86 0.47 -14.50 6.66
C GLN A 86 0.09 -13.42 5.60
N SER A 87 0.61 -12.15 5.85
CA SER A 87 1.52 -11.70 6.92
C SER A 87 0.77 -11.44 8.23
N ARG A 88 1.36 -11.80 9.35
CA ARG A 88 0.74 -11.62 10.67
C ARG A 88 1.80 -11.38 11.75
N LEU A 89 1.41 -10.79 12.87
CA LEU A 89 2.25 -10.63 14.05
C LEU A 89 2.43 -11.98 14.80
N GLY A 90 1.43 -12.84 14.73
CA GLY A 90 1.39 -14.15 15.39
C GLY A 90 0.68 -14.11 16.74
N LEU A 91 -0.37 -13.31 16.84
CA LEU A 91 -1.20 -13.20 18.04
C LEU A 91 -1.94 -14.51 18.33
N HIS A 92 -1.93 -14.93 19.59
CA HIS A 92 -2.69 -16.08 20.07
C HIS A 92 -4.09 -15.67 20.53
N PHE A 93 -5.01 -16.64 20.55
CA PHE A 93 -6.34 -16.41 21.12
C PHE A 93 -6.27 -15.83 22.53
N ASN A 94 -7.10 -14.83 22.79
CA ASN A 94 -7.18 -14.07 24.05
C ASN A 94 -5.88 -13.30 24.43
N GLU A 95 -4.91 -13.25 23.54
CA GLU A 95 -3.73 -12.41 23.71
C GLU A 95 -4.10 -10.93 23.64
N ARG A 96 -3.43 -10.10 24.44
CA ARG A 96 -3.64 -8.65 24.49
C ARG A 96 -2.64 -7.92 23.62
N ILE A 97 -3.13 -6.90 22.92
CA ILE A 97 -2.33 -5.96 22.13
C ILE A 97 -2.92 -4.55 22.30
N THR A 98 -2.09 -3.52 22.39
CA THR A 98 -2.57 -2.14 22.42
C THR A 98 -2.94 -1.64 21.02
N VAL A 99 -3.72 -0.57 20.94
CA VAL A 99 -4.04 0.10 19.67
C VAL A 99 -2.76 0.52 18.97
N GLU A 100 -1.80 1.12 19.67
CA GLU A 100 -0.52 1.56 19.11
C GLU A 100 0.31 0.39 18.58
N GLU A 101 0.45 -0.71 19.33
CA GLU A 101 1.14 -1.90 18.85
C GLU A 101 0.48 -2.49 17.60
N ALA A 102 -0.84 -2.47 17.51
CA ALA A 102 -1.57 -2.92 16.34
C ALA A 102 -1.30 -2.01 15.12
N ILE A 103 -1.31 -0.68 15.28
CA ILE A 103 -0.93 0.29 14.23
C ILE A 103 0.49 -0.01 13.74
N LEU A 104 1.46 -0.12 14.63
CA LEU A 104 2.86 -0.42 14.30
C LEU A 104 3.01 -1.77 13.59
N ALA A 105 2.30 -2.82 14.06
CA ALA A 105 2.29 -4.13 13.42
C ALA A 105 1.70 -4.09 12.00
N ILE A 106 0.65 -3.30 11.77
CA ILE A 106 0.04 -3.11 10.45
C ILE A 106 1.01 -2.40 9.49
N VAL A 107 1.62 -1.31 9.94
CA VAL A 107 2.51 -0.52 9.10
C VAL A 107 3.79 -1.30 8.78
N THR A 108 4.48 -1.83 9.79
CA THR A 108 5.79 -2.46 9.64
C THR A 108 5.70 -3.87 9.07
N ARG A 109 4.79 -4.71 9.60
CA ARG A 109 4.68 -6.14 9.27
C ARG A 109 3.51 -6.48 8.34
N SER A 110 2.66 -5.51 8.03
CA SER A 110 1.42 -5.77 7.28
C SER A 110 0.51 -6.81 7.97
N ALA A 111 0.47 -6.80 9.30
CA ALA A 111 -0.12 -7.84 10.13
C ALA A 111 -1.63 -7.97 9.93
N ASN A 112 -2.09 -9.12 9.42
CA ASN A 112 -3.51 -9.42 9.20
C ASN A 112 -4.26 -9.58 10.53
N ASP A 113 -3.68 -10.31 11.48
CA ASP A 113 -4.24 -10.52 12.80
C ASP A 113 -4.46 -9.20 13.57
N ALA A 114 -3.49 -8.30 13.57
CA ALA A 114 -3.62 -6.97 14.17
C ALA A 114 -4.71 -6.12 13.48
N SER A 115 -4.85 -6.24 12.14
CA SER A 115 -5.92 -5.55 11.39
C SER A 115 -7.31 -6.03 11.80
N VAL A 116 -7.49 -7.34 11.97
CA VAL A 116 -8.75 -7.93 12.42
C VAL A 116 -9.06 -7.57 13.88
N VAL A 117 -8.05 -7.56 14.76
CA VAL A 117 -8.24 -7.12 16.17
C VAL A 117 -8.77 -5.68 16.21
N LEU A 118 -8.19 -4.76 15.44
CA LEU A 118 -8.70 -3.37 15.35
C LEU A 118 -10.11 -3.33 14.78
N ALA A 119 -10.39 -4.10 13.72
CA ALA A 119 -11.69 -4.14 13.09
C ALA A 119 -12.78 -4.63 14.07
N GLU A 120 -12.52 -5.71 14.80
CA GLU A 120 -13.44 -6.25 15.80
C GLU A 120 -13.61 -5.30 16.99
N HIS A 121 -12.57 -4.61 17.40
CA HIS A 121 -12.64 -3.62 18.47
C HIS A 121 -13.52 -2.41 18.09
N LEU A 122 -13.41 -1.93 16.85
CA LEU A 122 -14.14 -0.76 16.37
C LEU A 122 -15.56 -1.07 15.89
N ALA A 123 -15.87 -2.31 15.48
CA ALA A 123 -17.13 -2.65 14.85
C ALA A 123 -17.75 -3.99 15.28
N VAL A 124 -17.21 -4.62 16.35
CA VAL A 124 -17.65 -5.91 16.92
C VAL A 124 -17.30 -7.10 16.01
N THR A 125 -17.42 -6.96 14.69
CA THR A 125 -17.04 -7.99 13.71
C THR A 125 -16.26 -7.37 12.54
N GLU A 126 -15.38 -8.16 11.90
CA GLU A 126 -14.66 -7.73 10.69
C GLU A 126 -15.66 -7.38 9.55
N ASP A 127 -16.74 -8.14 9.39
CA ASP A 127 -17.76 -7.88 8.36
C ASP A 127 -18.43 -6.52 8.54
N ASN A 128 -18.86 -6.18 9.77
CA ASN A 128 -19.40 -4.86 10.08
C ASN A 128 -18.36 -3.76 9.82
N PHE A 129 -17.10 -4.02 10.16
CA PHE A 129 -16.04 -3.08 9.89
C PHE A 129 -15.84 -2.84 8.39
N ALA A 130 -15.86 -3.89 7.56
CA ALA A 130 -15.72 -3.79 6.11
C ALA A 130 -16.86 -2.96 5.48
N ILE A 131 -18.11 -3.13 5.96
CA ILE A 131 -19.24 -2.29 5.55
C ILE A 131 -18.98 -0.82 5.91
N ARG A 132 -18.52 -0.55 7.13
CA ARG A 132 -18.16 0.82 7.56
C ARG A 132 -16.97 1.39 6.79
N MET A 133 -15.95 0.58 6.45
CA MET A 133 -14.84 0.99 5.59
C MET A 133 -15.33 1.47 4.23
N THR A 134 -16.22 0.72 3.58
CA THR A 134 -16.77 1.09 2.27
C THR A 134 -17.58 2.38 2.36
N ALA A 135 -18.44 2.52 3.37
CA ALA A 135 -19.23 3.73 3.59
C ALA A 135 -18.33 4.96 3.83
N LYS A 136 -17.30 4.82 4.67
CA LYS A 136 -16.30 5.89 4.94
C LYS A 136 -15.52 6.23 3.67
N ALA A 137 -15.07 5.24 2.90
CA ALA A 137 -14.37 5.45 1.63
C ALA A 137 -15.21 6.30 0.67
N HIS A 138 -16.46 5.95 0.46
CA HIS A 138 -17.37 6.74 -0.38
C HIS A 138 -17.58 8.15 0.17
N SER A 139 -17.69 8.33 1.48
CA SER A 139 -17.86 9.64 2.10
C SER A 139 -16.67 10.59 1.90
N ILE A 140 -15.49 10.05 1.71
CA ILE A 140 -14.27 10.83 1.43
C ILE A 140 -13.92 10.94 -0.07
N GLY A 141 -14.78 10.40 -0.95
CA GLY A 141 -14.65 10.52 -2.41
C GLY A 141 -13.97 9.36 -3.12
N MET A 142 -13.79 8.21 -2.45
CA MET A 142 -13.25 6.96 -3.03
C MET A 142 -14.39 6.10 -3.61
N TYR A 143 -15.09 6.62 -4.61
CA TYR A 143 -16.33 6.01 -5.12
C TYR A 143 -16.14 4.66 -5.84
N ASN A 144 -14.91 4.33 -6.24
CA ASN A 144 -14.56 3.08 -6.92
C ASN A 144 -13.90 2.06 -5.98
N SER A 145 -13.97 2.29 -4.66
CA SER A 145 -13.36 1.40 -3.66
C SER A 145 -14.43 0.70 -2.83
N TYR A 146 -14.31 -0.64 -2.75
CA TYR A 146 -15.17 -1.50 -1.96
C TYR A 146 -14.30 -2.44 -1.11
N PHE A 147 -14.58 -2.49 0.19
CA PHE A 147 -13.83 -3.29 1.14
C PHE A 147 -14.69 -4.42 1.67
N MET A 148 -14.13 -5.63 1.67
CA MET A 148 -14.80 -6.87 2.12
C MET A 148 -14.16 -7.45 3.39
N ASN A 149 -13.00 -6.94 3.79
CA ASN A 149 -12.29 -7.30 5.01
C ASN A 149 -11.31 -6.19 5.41
N ALA A 150 -10.74 -6.28 6.61
CA ALA A 150 -9.80 -5.29 7.15
C ALA A 150 -8.35 -5.51 6.68
N THR A 151 -8.07 -6.59 5.96
CA THR A 151 -6.71 -7.10 5.74
C THR A 151 -6.20 -6.93 4.32
N GLY A 152 -7.11 -6.95 3.33
CA GLY A 152 -6.77 -7.04 1.92
C GLY A 152 -6.52 -8.47 1.43
N LEU A 153 -6.95 -9.47 2.19
CA LEU A 153 -7.00 -10.85 1.72
C LEU A 153 -7.93 -10.98 0.51
N PRO A 154 -7.69 -11.93 -0.38
CA PRO A 154 -8.44 -12.06 -1.62
C PRO A 154 -9.95 -12.15 -1.43
N ASN A 155 -10.65 -11.30 -2.17
CA ASN A 155 -12.10 -11.33 -2.35
C ASN A 155 -12.40 -10.61 -3.67
N ASP A 156 -13.21 -11.22 -4.54
CA ASP A 156 -13.47 -10.72 -5.89
C ASP A 156 -14.22 -9.37 -5.91
N TRP A 157 -14.95 -9.05 -4.84
CA TRP A 157 -15.66 -7.79 -4.66
C TRP A 157 -14.82 -6.69 -4.00
N GLN A 158 -13.62 -7.01 -3.52
CA GLN A 158 -12.72 -6.06 -2.89
C GLN A 158 -11.86 -5.37 -3.94
N VAL A 159 -12.24 -4.18 -4.32
CA VAL A 159 -11.60 -3.41 -5.41
C VAL A 159 -11.31 -1.98 -4.99
N THR A 160 -10.37 -1.36 -5.68
CA THR A 160 -9.96 0.04 -5.55
C THR A 160 -9.43 0.57 -6.88
N THR A 161 -8.93 1.81 -6.91
CA THR A 161 -8.20 2.40 -8.03
C THR A 161 -6.95 3.12 -7.53
N ALA A 162 -5.96 3.38 -8.40
CA ALA A 162 -4.80 4.17 -8.01
C ALA A 162 -5.22 5.60 -7.59
N ARG A 163 -6.22 6.17 -8.28
CA ARG A 163 -6.83 7.45 -7.92
C ARG A 163 -7.40 7.45 -6.50
N ASP A 164 -8.18 6.45 -6.13
CA ASP A 164 -8.80 6.38 -4.81
C ASP A 164 -7.77 6.17 -3.69
N LEU A 165 -6.73 5.36 -3.94
CA LEU A 165 -5.64 5.17 -2.98
C LEU A 165 -4.77 6.43 -2.81
N ALA A 166 -4.55 7.21 -3.87
CA ALA A 166 -3.87 8.49 -3.77
C ALA A 166 -4.70 9.48 -2.94
N LEU A 167 -6.03 9.50 -3.15
CA LEU A 167 -6.94 10.32 -2.34
C LEU A 167 -6.95 9.87 -0.88
N LEU A 168 -6.94 8.56 -0.61
CA LEU A 168 -6.84 8.03 0.76
C LEU A 168 -5.55 8.47 1.44
N ALA A 169 -4.41 8.36 0.75
CA ALA A 169 -3.12 8.78 1.26
C ALA A 169 -3.09 10.30 1.55
N PHE A 170 -3.62 11.11 0.64
CA PHE A 170 -3.79 12.54 0.80
C PHE A 170 -4.64 12.88 2.05
N LYS A 171 -5.79 12.20 2.20
CA LYS A 171 -6.65 12.39 3.37
C LYS A 171 -6.03 11.91 4.68
N LEU A 172 -5.25 10.82 4.66
CA LEU A 172 -4.51 10.34 5.85
C LEU A 172 -3.52 11.39 6.34
N GLN A 173 -2.78 12.02 5.44
CA GLN A 173 -1.82 13.06 5.77
C GLN A 173 -2.51 14.32 6.33
N HIS A 174 -3.58 14.79 5.68
CA HIS A 174 -4.23 16.05 6.04
C HIS A 174 -5.14 15.95 7.25
N ASN A 175 -5.88 14.84 7.39
CA ASN A 175 -6.87 14.70 8.45
C ASN A 175 -6.27 14.16 9.75
N PHE A 176 -5.11 13.47 9.68
CA PHE A 176 -4.52 12.78 10.82
C PHE A 176 -3.02 13.06 10.95
N HIS A 177 -2.66 14.34 10.93
CA HIS A 177 -1.28 14.80 10.99
C HIS A 177 -0.52 14.19 12.18
N ASP A 178 -1.15 14.13 13.36
CA ASP A 178 -0.56 13.62 14.59
C ASP A 178 -0.24 12.10 14.51
N TYR A 179 -0.94 11.34 13.66
CA TYR A 179 -0.76 9.90 13.49
C TYR A 179 -0.02 9.53 12.21
N TYR A 180 0.17 10.48 11.28
CA TYR A 180 0.78 10.21 9.98
C TYR A 180 2.20 9.68 10.09
N HIS A 181 2.95 10.09 11.10
CA HIS A 181 4.32 9.66 11.37
C HIS A 181 4.46 8.13 11.53
N TYR A 182 3.41 7.41 11.93
CA TYR A 182 3.44 5.94 12.05
C TYR A 182 3.78 5.26 10.73
N PHE A 183 3.38 5.83 9.58
CA PHE A 183 3.69 5.25 8.27
C PHE A 183 5.19 5.18 7.98
N GLY A 184 5.99 6.04 8.59
CA GLY A 184 7.44 6.05 8.50
C GLY A 184 8.16 5.06 9.43
N ALA A 185 7.44 4.30 10.26
CA ALA A 185 8.05 3.38 11.20
C ALA A 185 8.85 2.27 10.49
N HIS A 186 10.15 2.16 10.81
CA HIS A 186 11.04 1.13 10.27
C HIS A 186 11.05 -0.16 11.10
N ASN A 187 10.78 -0.06 12.38
CA ASN A 187 10.70 -1.17 13.33
C ASN A 187 9.82 -0.78 14.52
N PHE A 188 9.50 -1.75 15.34
CA PHE A 188 8.95 -1.54 16.68
C PHE A 188 9.30 -2.71 17.58
N ILE A 189 9.16 -2.54 18.89
CA ILE A 189 9.40 -3.60 19.86
C ILE A 189 8.06 -4.22 20.24
N PHE A 190 7.90 -5.52 20.03
CA PHE A 190 6.75 -6.28 20.47
C PHE A 190 7.21 -7.44 21.36
N LYS A 191 6.73 -7.49 22.62
CA LYS A 191 7.12 -8.51 23.61
C LYS A 191 8.64 -8.66 23.76
N GLY A 192 9.36 -7.56 23.78
CA GLY A 192 10.83 -7.54 23.93
C GLY A 192 11.59 -7.99 22.68
N ARG A 193 10.90 -8.20 21.53
CA ARG A 193 11.53 -8.52 20.24
C ARG A 193 11.40 -7.35 19.28
N GLU A 194 12.49 -7.03 18.60
CA GLU A 194 12.48 -6.03 17.54
C GLU A 194 11.86 -6.64 16.27
N MET A 195 10.83 -5.97 15.74
CA MET A 195 10.09 -6.34 14.55
C MET A 195 10.40 -5.34 13.43
N PHE A 196 11.13 -5.78 12.41
CA PHE A 196 11.55 -4.90 11.30
C PHE A 196 10.48 -4.75 10.22
N GLY A 197 10.39 -3.55 9.65
CA GLY A 197 9.50 -3.23 8.54
C GLY A 197 9.88 -3.97 7.25
N ILE A 198 8.86 -4.26 6.44
CA ILE A 198 9.01 -4.95 5.14
C ILE A 198 8.99 -4.00 3.95
N ASN A 199 8.70 -2.72 4.16
CA ASN A 199 8.67 -1.73 3.10
C ASN A 199 10.09 -1.21 2.79
N ARG A 200 10.71 -1.76 1.74
CA ARG A 200 12.05 -1.36 1.32
C ARG A 200 12.11 0.10 0.85
N PHE A 201 11.04 0.63 0.21
CA PHE A 201 11.03 2.01 -0.28
C PHE A 201 11.21 3.01 0.88
N THR A 202 10.40 2.86 1.93
CA THR A 202 10.52 3.68 3.14
C THR A 202 11.91 3.62 3.76
N ALA A 203 12.58 2.45 3.66
CA ALA A 203 13.91 2.26 4.27
C ALA A 203 15.06 2.79 3.42
N THR A 204 14.89 3.00 2.10
CA THR A 204 16.03 3.22 1.19
C THR A 204 15.90 4.43 0.27
N TYR A 205 14.69 4.94 0.04
CA TYR A 205 14.48 6.09 -0.82
C TYR A 205 14.64 7.37 -0.02
N ASP A 206 15.45 8.31 -0.52
CA ASP A 206 15.73 9.57 0.15
C ASP A 206 14.46 10.43 0.29
N GLY A 207 14.19 10.88 1.53
CA GLY A 207 12.99 11.63 1.88
C GLY A 207 11.70 10.81 2.00
N ALA A 208 11.75 9.46 1.89
CA ALA A 208 10.56 8.63 2.04
C ALA A 208 9.97 8.69 3.47
N GLU A 209 8.65 8.86 3.56
CA GLU A 209 7.89 8.97 4.81
C GLU A 209 6.94 7.79 5.04
N GLY A 210 6.86 6.87 4.12
CA GLY A 210 5.98 5.70 4.16
C GLY A 210 5.59 5.28 2.74
N MET A 211 4.48 4.58 2.51
CA MET A 211 3.38 4.27 3.43
C MET A 211 3.17 2.74 3.52
N LYS A 212 2.64 2.12 2.44
CA LYS A 212 2.18 0.73 2.50
C LYS A 212 2.45 -0.05 1.22
N THR A 213 2.85 -1.32 1.39
CA THR A 213 2.97 -2.32 0.32
C THR A 213 1.81 -3.30 0.32
N GLY A 214 1.50 -3.88 -0.84
CA GLY A 214 0.53 -4.96 -0.99
C GLY A 214 0.97 -5.98 -2.04
N PHE A 215 0.54 -7.22 -1.88
CA PHE A 215 0.75 -8.27 -2.86
C PHE A 215 -0.28 -9.38 -2.68
N THR A 216 -0.91 -9.77 -3.77
CA THR A 216 -1.56 -11.07 -4.00
C THR A 216 -1.31 -11.49 -5.44
N CYS A 217 -1.53 -12.75 -5.79
CA CYS A 217 -1.38 -13.19 -7.18
C CYS A 217 -2.28 -12.41 -8.15
N ASN A 218 -3.50 -12.09 -7.71
CA ASN A 218 -4.45 -11.34 -8.53
C ASN A 218 -4.13 -9.84 -8.62
N SER A 219 -3.50 -9.24 -7.59
CA SER A 219 -3.17 -7.82 -7.60
C SER A 219 -1.84 -7.49 -8.25
N GLY A 220 -0.90 -8.44 -8.29
CA GLY A 220 0.51 -8.11 -8.47
C GLY A 220 1.08 -7.35 -7.27
N TYR A 221 2.23 -6.71 -7.44
CA TYR A 221 2.92 -5.95 -6.41
C TYR A 221 2.46 -4.50 -6.40
N ASN A 222 1.83 -4.08 -5.31
CA ASN A 222 1.28 -2.74 -5.10
C ASN A 222 2.12 -1.94 -4.10
N LEU A 223 2.12 -0.60 -4.25
CA LEU A 223 2.81 0.33 -3.36
C LEU A 223 2.08 1.68 -3.34
N VAL A 224 1.86 2.21 -2.15
CA VAL A 224 1.61 3.64 -1.92
C VAL A 224 2.77 4.17 -1.11
N SER A 225 3.34 5.28 -1.54
CA SER A 225 4.43 5.95 -0.82
C SER A 225 4.27 7.46 -0.85
N SER A 226 4.84 8.11 0.16
CA SER A 226 5.09 9.55 0.16
C SER A 226 6.57 9.82 0.36
N ALA A 227 7.00 10.96 -0.16
CA ALA A 227 8.37 11.44 0.04
C ALA A 227 8.42 12.96 -0.02
N SER A 228 9.32 13.56 0.81
CA SER A 228 9.56 15.00 0.80
C SER A 228 11.04 15.31 0.57
N ARG A 229 11.32 16.29 -0.30
CA ARG A 229 12.66 16.84 -0.57
C ARG A 229 12.57 18.31 -0.98
N ASN A 230 13.46 19.13 -0.44
CA ASN A 230 13.63 20.53 -0.85
C ASN A 230 12.31 21.32 -0.91
N GLY A 231 11.44 21.14 0.09
CA GLY A 231 10.14 21.80 0.19
C GLY A 231 9.06 21.29 -0.76
N LYS A 232 9.29 20.22 -1.50
CA LYS A 232 8.26 19.50 -2.27
C LYS A 232 7.88 18.22 -1.55
N HIS A 233 6.60 17.88 -1.62
CA HIS A 233 6.07 16.68 -1.01
C HIS A 233 5.13 15.97 -1.98
N PHE A 234 5.37 14.69 -2.24
CA PHE A 234 4.62 13.91 -3.21
C PHE A 234 4.05 12.63 -2.60
N ILE A 235 2.90 12.22 -3.12
CA ILE A 235 2.30 10.91 -2.87
C ILE A 235 2.23 10.18 -4.22
N GLY A 236 2.79 8.97 -4.26
CA GLY A 236 2.76 8.07 -5.41
C GLY A 236 2.01 6.78 -5.13
N VAL A 237 1.35 6.24 -6.15
CA VAL A 237 0.70 4.93 -6.13
C VAL A 237 1.15 4.13 -7.34
N ILE A 238 1.52 2.89 -7.10
CA ILE A 238 1.81 1.87 -8.13
C ILE A 238 0.94 0.65 -7.84
N LEU A 239 0.16 0.21 -8.81
CA LEU A 239 -0.64 -1.02 -8.75
C LEU A 239 -0.23 -1.97 -9.87
N GLY A 240 -0.02 -3.24 -9.55
CA GLY A 240 0.17 -4.30 -10.54
C GLY A 240 1.60 -4.54 -11.02
N GLY A 241 2.62 -4.13 -10.28
CA GLY A 241 3.99 -4.54 -10.59
C GLY A 241 4.12 -6.06 -10.69
N ARG A 242 4.88 -6.57 -11.66
CA ARG A 242 5.07 -8.02 -11.88
C ARG A 242 6.03 -8.64 -10.88
N THR A 243 6.93 -7.82 -10.33
CA THR A 243 7.88 -8.22 -9.30
C THR A 243 7.99 -7.16 -8.22
N SER A 244 8.49 -7.54 -7.05
CA SER A 244 8.80 -6.58 -5.98
C SER A 244 9.79 -5.50 -6.44
N ASN A 245 10.79 -5.85 -7.25
CA ASN A 245 11.77 -4.89 -7.78
C ASN A 245 11.14 -3.92 -8.78
N GLU A 246 10.30 -4.42 -9.69
CA GLU A 246 9.59 -3.56 -10.66
C GLU A 246 8.73 -2.50 -9.94
N ARG A 247 7.95 -2.90 -8.95
CA ARG A 247 7.16 -1.96 -8.11
C ARG A 247 8.01 -0.84 -7.53
N TYR A 248 9.18 -1.17 -6.97
CA TYR A 248 10.07 -0.17 -6.39
C TYR A 248 10.73 0.71 -7.45
N ASN A 249 11.10 0.15 -8.60
CA ASN A 249 11.68 0.91 -9.71
C ASN A 249 10.65 1.90 -10.31
N LEU A 250 9.41 1.46 -10.52
CA LEU A 250 8.33 2.33 -10.98
C LEU A 250 8.11 3.49 -10.01
N MET A 251 8.01 3.22 -8.71
CA MET A 251 7.86 4.27 -7.70
C MET A 251 9.05 5.22 -7.66
N THR A 252 10.28 4.70 -7.70
CA THR A 252 11.50 5.54 -7.73
C THR A 252 11.49 6.47 -8.95
N ASN A 253 11.25 5.93 -10.13
CA ASN A 253 11.19 6.73 -11.37
C ASN A 253 10.11 7.82 -11.29
N GLN A 254 8.91 7.46 -10.85
CA GLN A 254 7.79 8.41 -10.71
C GLN A 254 8.15 9.55 -9.74
N MET A 255 8.72 9.24 -8.59
CA MET A 255 9.14 10.23 -7.59
C MET A 255 10.29 11.09 -8.09
N ASP A 256 11.32 10.50 -8.70
CA ASP A 256 12.49 11.25 -9.21
C ASP A 256 12.10 12.24 -10.29
N HIS A 257 11.23 11.87 -11.24
CA HIS A 257 10.67 12.79 -12.24
C HIS A 257 9.84 13.91 -11.60
N GLY A 258 9.06 13.61 -10.54
CA GLY A 258 8.34 14.62 -9.77
C GLY A 258 9.28 15.64 -9.13
N PHE A 259 10.34 15.18 -8.46
CA PHE A 259 11.34 16.05 -7.84
C PHE A 259 12.17 16.85 -8.86
N ALA A 260 12.41 16.30 -10.05
CA ALA A 260 13.07 16.98 -11.16
C ALA A 260 12.19 18.04 -11.85
N ASN A 261 10.88 18.14 -11.55
CA ASN A 261 9.86 18.94 -12.23
C ASN A 261 9.62 18.54 -13.70
N ASP A 262 9.75 17.26 -14.01
CA ASP A 262 9.54 16.76 -15.38
C ASP A 262 8.04 16.59 -15.71
N TYR A 263 7.15 16.75 -14.73
CA TYR A 263 5.71 16.63 -14.89
C TYR A 263 5.00 17.99 -14.81
N ASN A 264 3.93 18.12 -15.59
CA ASN A 264 3.01 19.23 -15.50
C ASN A 264 1.71 18.84 -14.78
N VAL A 265 1.09 19.79 -14.09
CA VAL A 265 -0.23 19.58 -13.49
C VAL A 265 -1.25 19.31 -14.59
N THR A 266 -1.96 18.18 -14.48
CA THR A 266 -2.99 17.77 -15.46
C THR A 266 -4.40 17.98 -14.94
N THR A 267 -4.63 17.78 -13.64
CA THR A 267 -5.91 17.93 -12.95
C THR A 267 -5.66 17.97 -11.44
N ASN A 268 -6.74 17.89 -10.63
CA ASN A 268 -6.64 17.75 -9.18
C ASN A 268 -7.32 16.46 -8.74
N ILE A 269 -6.79 15.78 -7.72
CA ILE A 269 -7.29 14.49 -7.24
C ILE A 269 -8.76 14.55 -6.79
N GLY A 270 -9.21 15.70 -6.26
CA GLY A 270 -10.59 15.94 -5.84
C GLY A 270 -11.57 16.02 -6.99
N THR A 271 -11.13 16.46 -8.19
CA THR A 271 -11.96 16.64 -9.38
C THR A 271 -11.68 15.64 -10.49
N MET A 272 -10.66 14.80 -10.33
CA MET A 272 -10.31 13.75 -11.30
C MET A 272 -11.50 12.79 -11.49
N PRO A 273 -11.88 12.44 -12.74
CA PRO A 273 -12.96 11.51 -13.02
C PRO A 273 -12.81 10.18 -12.25
N THR A 274 -13.95 9.67 -11.78
CA THR A 274 -14.03 8.43 -10.99
C THR A 274 -14.57 7.25 -11.80
N ASN A 275 -14.74 7.39 -13.12
CA ASN A 275 -15.24 6.30 -13.95
C ASN A 275 -14.22 5.18 -14.00
N SER A 276 -14.48 4.12 -13.25
CA SER A 276 -13.67 2.90 -13.28
C SER A 276 -13.85 2.15 -14.59
N ALA A 277 -12.77 1.73 -15.20
CA ALA A 277 -12.78 0.93 -16.42
C ALA A 277 -12.76 -0.57 -16.07
N GLY A 278 -13.91 -1.22 -16.17
CA GLY A 278 -14.04 -2.69 -16.16
C GLY A 278 -13.65 -3.39 -14.85
N LEU A 279 -13.44 -4.70 -14.96
CA LEU A 279 -12.98 -5.56 -13.87
C LEU A 279 -11.47 -5.42 -13.65
N PRO A 280 -10.97 -5.72 -12.44
CA PRO A 280 -9.52 -5.76 -12.19
C PRO A 280 -8.83 -6.73 -13.17
N PRO A 281 -7.69 -6.35 -13.76
CA PRO A 281 -6.94 -7.22 -14.63
C PRO A 281 -6.34 -8.39 -13.85
N HIS A 282 -6.32 -9.58 -14.46
CA HIS A 282 -5.64 -10.73 -13.87
C HIS A 282 -4.14 -10.60 -14.08
N GLN A 283 -3.35 -10.52 -12.99
CA GLN A 283 -1.95 -10.10 -13.10
C GLN A 283 -0.93 -11.22 -13.12
N LEU A 284 -0.98 -12.16 -12.19
CA LEU A 284 0.05 -13.20 -12.03
C LEU A 284 -0.58 -14.57 -11.86
N ASP A 285 -0.11 -15.52 -12.65
CA ASP A 285 -0.39 -16.94 -12.43
C ASP A 285 0.62 -17.52 -11.43
N CYS A 286 0.27 -17.55 -10.15
CA CYS A 286 1.10 -18.14 -9.11
C CYS A 286 1.03 -19.68 -9.07
N ALA A 287 0.12 -20.30 -9.84
CA ALA A 287 0.01 -21.76 -9.89
C ALA A 287 1.10 -22.40 -10.76
N SER A 288 1.72 -21.64 -11.68
CA SER A 288 2.77 -22.10 -12.58
C SER A 288 4.20 -22.09 -12.01
N GLY A 289 4.37 -22.02 -10.69
CA GLY A 289 5.65 -22.31 -10.02
C GLY A 289 6.73 -21.22 -10.11
N GLY A 290 6.40 -19.98 -10.50
CA GLY A 290 7.38 -18.90 -10.70
C GLY A 290 7.55 -17.91 -9.56
N ALA A 291 6.70 -17.90 -8.55
CA ALA A 291 6.82 -17.02 -7.40
C ALA A 291 7.51 -17.73 -6.23
N SER A 292 8.84 -17.83 -6.26
CA SER A 292 9.57 -18.14 -5.03
C SER A 292 9.22 -17.08 -3.99
N HIS A 293 8.63 -17.50 -2.89
CA HIS A 293 8.57 -16.72 -1.66
C HIS A 293 10.01 -16.46 -1.19
N HIS A 294 10.72 -15.55 -1.84
CA HIS A 294 11.92 -14.98 -1.27
C HIS A 294 11.46 -14.12 -0.10
N ASP A 295 11.56 -14.72 1.07
CA ASP A 295 11.43 -14.13 2.37
C ASP A 295 12.14 -12.77 2.37
N ALA A 296 11.37 -11.68 2.29
CA ALA A 296 11.90 -10.32 2.30
C ALA A 296 12.71 -10.02 3.58
N SER A 297 12.57 -10.87 4.61
CA SER A 297 13.30 -10.80 5.87
C SER A 297 14.78 -11.18 5.73
N LYS A 298 15.15 -12.06 4.78
CA LYS A 298 16.56 -12.51 4.62
C LYS A 298 17.46 -11.47 3.94
N GLY A 299 16.91 -10.60 3.08
CA GLY A 299 17.68 -9.54 2.41
C GLY A 299 18.09 -8.41 3.36
N TYR A 300 17.26 -8.11 4.35
CA TYR A 300 17.51 -7.02 5.30
C TYR A 300 18.64 -7.35 6.30
N HIS A 301 18.71 -8.60 6.76
CA HIS A 301 19.78 -9.04 7.67
C HIS A 301 21.18 -9.01 7.04
N GLN A 302 21.32 -9.26 5.72
CA GLN A 302 22.65 -9.27 5.09
C GLN A 302 23.20 -7.86 4.83
N HIS A 303 22.37 -6.84 4.62
CA HIS A 303 22.85 -5.47 4.42
C HIS A 303 23.23 -4.79 5.74
N HIS A 304 22.47 -4.99 6.79
CA HIS A 304 22.75 -4.39 8.12
C HIS A 304 24.03 -4.97 8.77
N THR A 305 24.24 -6.30 8.65
CA THR A 305 25.46 -6.93 9.18
C THR A 305 26.71 -6.50 8.43
N LYS A 306 26.64 -6.18 7.12
CA LYS A 306 27.78 -5.65 6.37
C LYS A 306 28.15 -4.21 6.78
N HIS A 307 27.19 -3.36 7.12
CA HIS A 307 27.45 -2.00 7.60
C HIS A 307 28.02 -1.98 9.01
N LEU A 308 27.46 -2.76 9.94
CA LEU A 308 27.95 -2.87 11.33
C LEU A 308 29.37 -3.45 11.39
N ASN A 309 29.72 -4.38 10.52
CA ASN A 309 31.06 -4.96 10.46
C ASN A 309 32.08 -3.99 9.85
N LYS A 310 31.70 -3.11 8.91
CA LYS A 310 32.58 -2.06 8.39
C LYS A 310 32.86 -0.98 9.45
N THR A 311 31.89 -0.59 10.25
CA THR A 311 32.07 0.43 11.31
C THR A 311 32.92 -0.10 12.46
N LYS A 312 32.75 -1.37 12.86
CA LYS A 312 33.61 -2.02 13.87
C LYS A 312 35.05 -2.25 13.40
N ALA A 313 35.26 -2.50 12.11
CA ALA A 313 36.60 -2.63 11.54
C ALA A 313 37.34 -1.29 11.49
N HIS A 314 36.63 -0.17 11.26
CA HIS A 314 37.22 1.17 11.26
C HIS A 314 37.63 1.63 12.68
N GLN A 315 36.79 1.34 13.68
CA GLN A 315 37.11 1.66 15.08
C GLN A 315 38.25 0.83 15.67
N ARG A 316 38.47 -0.40 15.20
CA ARG A 316 39.64 -1.24 15.63
C ARG A 316 40.94 -0.79 15.04
N LYS A 317 40.97 -0.14 13.85
CA LYS A 317 42.22 0.44 13.26
C LYS A 317 42.69 1.69 13.99
N HIS A 318 41.77 2.52 14.54
CA HIS A 318 42.16 3.72 15.29
C HIS A 318 42.65 3.45 16.74
N LYS A 319 42.37 2.26 17.30
CA LYS A 319 42.85 1.88 18.67
C LYS A 319 44.24 1.20 18.69
N LYS A 320 44.88 0.98 17.54
CA LYS A 320 46.22 0.37 17.45
C LYS A 320 47.37 1.35 17.21
N HIS A 321 47.11 2.65 17.22
CA HIS A 321 48.08 3.71 17.05
C HIS A 321 48.04 4.78 18.15
N HIS A 322 47.74 4.36 19.38
CA HIS A 322 48.03 5.13 20.59
C HIS A 322 48.65 4.23 21.64
#